data_c8a0cf46ec65db81be94c8694a630cda
#
_entry.id   c8a0cf46ec65db81be94c8694a630cda
#
_cell.length_a   1.000
_cell.length_b   1.000
_cell.length_c   1.000
_cell.angle_alpha   90.00
_cell.angle_beta   90.00
_cell.angle_gamma   90.00
#
_symmetry.space_group_name_H-M   'P 1'
#
loop_
_entity.id
_entity.type
_entity.pdbx_description
1 polymer ?
#
loop_
_entity_poly.entity_id
_entity_poly.type
_entity_poly.pdbx_seq_one_letter_code
_entity_poly.pdbx_strand_id
1 'polypeptide(L)'
;MWNLFGKKKKEGEHRTLQLITDKKMPFGYVEAYKSLRTNLDFMAGSMDVHTLVITSTVPEESKSNVAINLALTLAESGKKVALVDCDLRKPVLHRYLKAGHNVKGVSNVLSNQCTLDEALQELKEMNLTFLPAGTPPPNPSEMLSQPQMQAMVDTLRQK
;
A
#
# COMPACT_ATOMS: atom_id res chain seq x y z
N MET A 1 5.83 22.38 -43.14
CA MET A 1 6.76 21.59 -42.33
C MET A 1 6.18 21.54 -40.92
N TRP A 2 5.51 20.46 -40.55
CA TRP A 2 4.76 20.35 -39.31
C TRP A 2 5.71 19.93 -38.17
N ASN A 3 5.74 20.74 -37.12
CA ASN A 3 6.57 20.50 -35.93
C ASN A 3 5.80 19.64 -34.94
N LEU A 4 5.97 18.32 -35.06
CA LEU A 4 5.42 17.30 -34.17
C LEU A 4 6.41 17.02 -33.03
N PHE A 5 6.65 17.99 -32.17
CA PHE A 5 7.38 17.73 -30.93
C PHE A 5 6.43 17.84 -29.74
N GLY A 6 6.02 16.65 -29.29
CA GLY A 6 5.31 16.47 -28.05
C GLY A 6 6.04 17.16 -26.90
N LYS A 7 5.28 17.87 -26.06
CA LYS A 7 5.76 18.45 -24.81
C LYS A 7 6.53 17.39 -24.02
N LYS A 8 7.84 17.59 -23.79
CA LYS A 8 8.60 16.83 -22.81
C LYS A 8 7.82 16.88 -21.50
N LYS A 9 7.36 15.72 -21.01
CA LYS A 9 6.92 15.57 -19.64
C LYS A 9 8.07 16.05 -18.74
N LYS A 10 7.83 17.05 -17.90
CA LYS A 10 8.77 17.47 -16.88
C LYS A 10 8.98 16.27 -15.96
N GLU A 11 10.18 15.70 -15.98
CA GLU A 11 10.65 14.79 -14.94
C GLU A 11 10.54 15.53 -13.61
N GLY A 12 9.68 15.07 -12.71
CA GLY A 12 9.54 15.62 -11.35
C GLY A 12 8.14 15.90 -10.84
N GLU A 13 7.08 15.82 -11.63
CA GLU A 13 5.72 15.85 -11.09
C GLU A 13 5.41 14.48 -10.45
N HIS A 14 5.77 14.33 -9.18
CA HIS A 14 5.23 13.24 -8.36
C HIS A 14 3.70 13.39 -8.35
N ARG A 15 3.00 12.43 -8.95
CA ARG A 15 1.53 12.38 -8.86
C ARG A 15 1.16 12.35 -7.39
N THR A 16 0.48 13.38 -6.93
CA THR A 16 -0.10 13.40 -5.60
C THR A 16 -1.16 12.31 -5.52
N LEU A 17 -1.06 11.39 -4.54
CA LEU A 17 -2.12 10.42 -4.33
C LEU A 17 -3.40 11.15 -3.90
N GLN A 18 -4.51 10.71 -4.45
CA GLN A 18 -5.83 11.22 -4.12
C GLN A 18 -6.42 10.29 -3.04
N LEU A 19 -6.52 10.79 -1.81
CA LEU A 19 -7.05 10.00 -0.71
C LEU A 19 -8.57 10.21 -0.59
N ILE A 20 -9.32 9.14 -0.36
CA ILE A 20 -10.77 9.19 -0.15
C ILE A 20 -11.15 10.04 1.08
N THR A 21 -10.22 10.21 2.02
CA THR A 21 -10.40 11.05 3.21
C THR A 21 -10.27 12.55 2.93
N ASP A 22 -9.82 12.95 1.74
CA ASP A 22 -9.78 14.36 1.36
C ASP A 22 -11.22 14.82 1.02
N LYS A 23 -11.70 15.84 1.76
CA LYS A 23 -13.03 16.45 1.57
C LYS A 23 -13.28 17.00 0.16
N LYS A 24 -12.23 17.21 -0.64
CA LYS A 24 -12.33 17.72 -2.01
C LYS A 24 -12.54 16.60 -3.05
N MET A 25 -12.49 15.33 -2.64
CA MET A 25 -12.68 14.23 -3.60
C MET A 25 -14.13 14.20 -4.12
N PRO A 26 -14.30 13.97 -5.44
CA PRO A 26 -15.62 13.81 -6.02
C PRO A 26 -16.37 12.63 -5.35
N PHE A 27 -17.67 12.81 -5.12
CA PHE A 27 -18.52 11.77 -4.53
C PHE A 27 -18.38 10.41 -5.26
N GLY A 28 -18.40 10.43 -6.60
CA GLY A 28 -18.27 9.20 -7.41
C GLY A 28 -16.92 8.47 -7.21
N TYR A 29 -15.84 9.21 -6.89
CA TYR A 29 -14.54 8.62 -6.58
C TYR A 29 -14.60 7.81 -5.26
N VAL A 30 -15.17 8.39 -4.23
CA VAL A 30 -15.35 7.73 -2.92
C VAL A 30 -16.27 6.52 -3.03
N GLU A 31 -17.41 6.67 -3.72
CA GLU A 31 -18.38 5.59 -3.93
C GLU A 31 -17.81 4.42 -4.74
N ALA A 32 -16.87 4.66 -5.68
CA ALA A 32 -16.20 3.60 -6.40
C ALA A 32 -15.41 2.68 -5.46
N TYR A 33 -14.71 3.23 -4.47
CA TYR A 33 -13.99 2.42 -3.47
C TYR A 33 -14.92 1.71 -2.51
N LYS A 34 -16.03 2.31 -2.10
CA LYS A 34 -17.06 1.65 -1.29
C LYS A 34 -17.68 0.47 -2.02
N SER A 35 -17.96 0.64 -3.32
CA SER A 35 -18.48 -0.44 -4.18
C SER A 35 -17.46 -1.56 -4.32
N LEU A 36 -16.17 -1.21 -4.53
CA LEU A 36 -15.10 -2.20 -4.58
C LEU A 36 -14.99 -2.98 -3.27
N ARG A 37 -15.04 -2.30 -2.11
CA ARG A 37 -15.08 -2.95 -0.80
C ARG A 37 -16.26 -3.92 -0.69
N THR A 38 -17.46 -3.49 -1.04
CA THR A 38 -18.67 -4.32 -0.96
C THR A 38 -18.50 -5.60 -1.80
N ASN A 39 -17.97 -5.49 -3.01
CA ASN A 39 -17.70 -6.65 -3.86
C ASN A 39 -16.67 -7.59 -3.23
N LEU A 40 -15.61 -7.05 -2.63
CA LEU A 40 -14.61 -7.85 -1.91
C LEU A 40 -15.21 -8.54 -0.69
N ASP A 41 -16.09 -7.89 0.06
CA ASP A 41 -16.78 -8.47 1.21
C ASP A 41 -17.67 -9.67 0.80
N PHE A 42 -18.37 -9.57 -0.34
CA PHE A 42 -19.12 -10.69 -0.89
C PHE A 42 -18.21 -11.86 -1.30
N MET A 43 -17.08 -11.58 -1.94
CA MET A 43 -16.11 -12.61 -2.31
C MET A 43 -15.47 -13.25 -1.07
N ALA A 44 -15.07 -12.43 -0.11
CA ALA A 44 -14.44 -12.89 1.13
C ALA A 44 -15.38 -13.76 1.98
N GLY A 45 -16.67 -13.42 2.03
CA GLY A 45 -17.67 -14.22 2.75
C GLY A 45 -17.82 -15.66 2.25
N SER A 46 -17.43 -15.93 1.00
CA SER A 46 -17.46 -17.27 0.40
C SER A 46 -16.11 -17.99 0.38
N MET A 47 -14.98 -17.28 0.56
CA MET A 47 -13.63 -17.79 0.29
C MET A 47 -12.63 -17.64 1.43
N ASP A 48 -13.02 -17.10 2.59
CA ASP A 48 -12.12 -16.83 3.74
C ASP A 48 -10.86 -16.01 3.36
N VAL A 49 -11.05 -14.95 2.56
CA VAL A 49 -9.97 -14.13 2.05
C VAL A 49 -9.56 -13.08 3.10
N HIS A 50 -8.34 -13.22 3.63
CA HIS A 50 -7.74 -12.27 4.59
C HIS A 50 -6.57 -11.47 4.03
N THR A 51 -6.13 -11.75 2.81
CA THR A 51 -4.98 -11.10 2.20
C THR A 51 -5.28 -10.72 0.76
N LEU A 52 -5.01 -9.46 0.41
CA LEU A 52 -5.13 -8.93 -0.95
C LEU A 52 -3.78 -8.46 -1.44
N VAL A 53 -3.44 -8.81 -2.67
CA VAL A 53 -2.24 -8.28 -3.35
C VAL A 53 -2.68 -7.36 -4.46
N ILE A 54 -2.17 -6.12 -4.43
CA ILE A 54 -2.41 -5.12 -5.47
C ILE A 54 -1.12 -4.93 -6.25
N THR A 55 -1.17 -5.29 -7.52
CA THR A 55 -0.03 -5.22 -8.44
C THR A 55 -0.39 -4.52 -9.74
N SER A 56 0.60 -4.22 -10.57
CA SER A 56 0.41 -3.64 -11.89
C SER A 56 1.48 -4.15 -12.86
N THR A 57 1.20 -4.15 -14.15
CA THR A 57 2.08 -4.66 -15.20
C THR A 57 3.20 -3.68 -15.55
N VAL A 58 2.92 -2.39 -15.43
CA VAL A 58 3.90 -1.32 -15.67
C VAL A 58 3.95 -0.33 -14.50
N PRO A 59 5.06 0.42 -14.36
CA PRO A 59 5.15 1.47 -13.36
C PRO A 59 4.07 2.56 -13.56
N GLU A 60 3.70 3.24 -12.46
CA GLU A 60 2.78 4.40 -12.46
C GLU A 60 1.31 4.11 -12.85
N GLU A 61 0.86 2.86 -12.81
CA GLU A 61 -0.56 2.47 -13.01
C GLU A 61 -1.45 2.70 -11.76
N SER A 62 -1.01 3.55 -10.85
CA SER A 62 -1.78 3.91 -9.64
C SER A 62 -1.99 2.78 -8.62
N LYS A 63 -1.20 1.68 -8.64
CA LYS A 63 -1.31 0.58 -7.67
C LYS A 63 -1.31 1.06 -6.21
N SER A 64 -0.42 1.99 -5.87
CA SER A 64 -0.31 2.56 -4.53
C SER A 64 -1.53 3.39 -4.15
N ASN A 65 -2.13 4.13 -5.12
CA ASN A 65 -3.34 4.90 -4.90
C ASN A 65 -4.55 3.97 -4.64
N VAL A 66 -4.65 2.88 -5.39
CA VAL A 66 -5.70 1.87 -5.17
C VAL A 66 -5.51 1.18 -3.83
N ALA A 67 -4.28 0.76 -3.50
CA ALA A 67 -3.99 0.05 -2.26
C ALA A 67 -4.35 0.89 -1.02
N ILE A 68 -3.89 2.14 -0.96
CA ILE A 68 -4.15 3.00 0.19
C ILE A 68 -5.65 3.33 0.35
N ASN A 69 -6.35 3.67 -0.75
CA ASN A 69 -7.76 4.04 -0.68
C ASN A 69 -8.65 2.84 -0.34
N LEU A 70 -8.32 1.66 -0.86
CA LEU A 70 -9.02 0.43 -0.47
C LEU A 70 -8.79 0.12 1.01
N ALA A 71 -7.55 0.22 1.50
CA ALA A 71 -7.22 0.01 2.91
C ALA A 71 -8.00 0.99 3.82
N LEU A 72 -8.04 2.27 3.47
CA LEU A 72 -8.82 3.28 4.19
C LEU A 72 -10.31 2.96 4.19
N THR A 73 -10.88 2.56 3.05
CA THR A 73 -12.31 2.22 2.95
C THR A 73 -12.67 0.99 3.78
N LEU A 74 -11.78 -0.01 3.85
CA LEU A 74 -11.94 -1.19 4.71
C LEU A 74 -11.83 -0.81 6.18
N ALA A 75 -10.87 0.03 6.56
CA ALA A 75 -10.72 0.51 7.93
C ALA A 75 -11.91 1.36 8.40
N GLU A 76 -12.47 2.22 7.54
CA GLU A 76 -13.70 2.99 7.80
C GLU A 76 -14.92 2.08 8.06
N SER A 77 -14.94 0.87 7.50
CA SER A 77 -16.01 -0.10 7.78
C SER A 77 -15.82 -0.89 9.08
N GLY A 78 -14.81 -0.55 9.89
CA GLY A 78 -14.53 -1.18 11.18
C GLY A 78 -13.66 -2.44 11.10
N LYS A 79 -13.10 -2.77 9.93
CA LYS A 79 -12.17 -3.89 9.80
C LYS A 79 -10.79 -3.53 10.35
N LYS A 80 -10.11 -4.50 10.95
CA LYS A 80 -8.67 -4.40 11.25
C LYS A 80 -7.90 -4.55 9.94
N VAL A 81 -7.15 -3.54 9.55
CA VAL A 81 -6.45 -3.52 8.26
C VAL A 81 -4.98 -3.23 8.46
N ALA A 82 -4.13 -4.09 7.91
CA ALA A 82 -2.70 -3.85 7.77
C ALA A 82 -2.37 -3.54 6.31
N LEU A 83 -1.88 -2.34 6.04
CA LEU A 83 -1.36 -1.94 4.74
C LEU A 83 0.16 -2.18 4.72
N VAL A 84 0.61 -3.04 3.83
CA VAL A 84 2.03 -3.43 3.71
C VAL A 84 2.61 -2.90 2.42
N ASP A 85 3.66 -2.08 2.50
CA ASP A 85 4.36 -1.57 1.32
C ASP A 85 5.44 -2.56 0.86
N CYS A 86 5.09 -3.40 -0.11
CA CYS A 86 6.01 -4.36 -0.73
C CYS A 86 6.73 -3.81 -1.97
N ASP A 87 6.58 -2.53 -2.30
CA ASP A 87 7.38 -1.89 -3.35
C ASP A 87 8.76 -1.50 -2.80
N LEU A 88 9.63 -2.52 -2.62
CA LEU A 88 10.97 -2.34 -2.05
C LEU A 88 11.92 -1.58 -2.99
N ARG A 89 11.52 -1.33 -4.25
CA ARG A 89 12.33 -0.61 -5.24
C ARG A 89 12.07 0.90 -5.22
N LYS A 90 10.80 1.29 -5.18
CA LYS A 90 10.38 2.69 -5.22
C LYS A 90 9.20 2.94 -4.27
N PRO A 91 9.39 2.76 -2.96
CA PRO A 91 8.31 2.91 -1.99
C PRO A 91 7.82 4.36 -1.98
N VAL A 92 6.50 4.53 -1.92
CA VAL A 92 5.89 5.86 -1.92
C VAL A 92 4.87 6.07 -0.79
N LEU A 93 4.28 4.99 -0.23
CA LEU A 93 3.18 5.08 0.72
C LEU A 93 3.56 5.84 2.00
N HIS A 94 4.80 5.70 2.49
CA HIS A 94 5.29 6.40 3.68
C HIS A 94 5.14 7.93 3.60
N ARG A 95 5.25 8.51 2.39
CA ARG A 95 5.12 9.97 2.17
C ARG A 95 3.69 10.45 2.38
N TYR A 96 2.72 9.66 1.92
CA TYR A 96 1.28 10.01 1.99
C TYR A 96 0.66 9.72 3.35
N LEU A 97 1.18 8.70 4.02
CA LEU A 97 0.76 8.34 5.36
C LEU A 97 1.51 9.10 6.45
N LYS A 98 2.39 10.06 6.06
CA LYS A 98 3.23 10.83 6.97
C LYS A 98 4.07 9.95 7.91
N ALA A 99 4.36 8.74 7.48
CA ALA A 99 5.30 7.86 8.15
C ALA A 99 6.71 8.43 7.95
N GLY A 100 7.52 8.47 9.01
CA GLY A 100 8.84 9.10 8.96
C GLY A 100 9.76 8.53 7.89
N HIS A 101 10.80 9.26 7.51
CA HIS A 101 11.88 8.76 6.68
C HIS A 101 12.79 7.81 7.50
N ASN A 102 13.41 6.83 6.86
CA ASN A 102 14.30 5.84 7.50
C ASN A 102 13.64 4.99 8.59
N VAL A 103 12.39 4.64 8.42
CA VAL A 103 11.69 3.73 9.31
C VAL A 103 11.99 2.27 8.96
N LYS A 104 12.09 1.44 9.99
CA LYS A 104 12.12 -0.02 9.86
C LYS A 104 10.85 -0.48 9.11
N GLY A 105 10.95 -1.50 8.28
CA GLY A 105 9.84 -1.98 7.47
C GLY A 105 10.05 -3.40 6.97
N VAL A 106 9.34 -3.78 5.91
CA VAL A 106 9.36 -5.11 5.31
C VAL A 106 10.77 -5.64 5.13
N SER A 107 11.66 -4.88 4.48
CA SER A 107 13.03 -5.33 4.21
C SER A 107 13.84 -5.60 5.48
N ASN A 108 13.63 -4.80 6.52
CA ASN A 108 14.32 -4.95 7.80
C ASN A 108 13.78 -6.17 8.58
N VAL A 109 12.48 -6.43 8.53
CA VAL A 109 11.87 -7.64 9.12
C VAL A 109 12.37 -8.89 8.41
N LEU A 110 12.33 -8.92 7.08
CA LEU A 110 12.75 -10.07 6.28
C LEU A 110 14.23 -10.38 6.40
N SER A 111 15.07 -9.37 6.72
CA SER A 111 16.51 -9.56 6.99
C SER A 111 16.85 -9.73 8.48
N ASN A 112 15.84 -9.94 9.34
CA ASN A 112 15.98 -10.12 10.80
C ASN A 112 16.70 -8.95 11.50
N GLN A 113 16.62 -7.74 10.97
CA GLN A 113 17.18 -6.52 11.56
C GLN A 113 16.26 -5.90 12.62
N CYS A 114 15.00 -6.27 12.61
CA CYS A 114 14.00 -5.89 13.61
C CYS A 114 12.85 -6.90 13.64
N THR A 115 12.07 -6.85 14.71
CA THR A 115 10.81 -7.60 14.80
C THR A 115 9.71 -6.94 13.98
N LEU A 116 8.65 -7.69 13.66
CA LEU A 116 7.47 -7.15 12.99
C LEU A 116 6.81 -6.05 13.83
N ASP A 117 6.71 -6.25 15.15
CA ASP A 117 6.07 -5.28 16.05
C ASP A 117 6.86 -3.95 16.13
N GLU A 118 8.18 -4.00 16.04
CA GLU A 118 9.00 -2.78 15.96
C GLU A 118 8.85 -2.01 14.64
N ALA A 119 8.47 -2.69 13.56
CA ALA A 119 8.32 -2.10 12.25
C ALA A 119 6.89 -1.60 11.98
N LEU A 120 5.89 -2.15 12.66
CA LEU A 120 4.49 -1.77 12.50
C LEU A 120 4.22 -0.37 13.07
N GLN A 121 3.45 0.41 12.36
CA GLN A 121 3.02 1.75 12.75
C GLN A 121 1.50 1.81 12.84
N GLU A 122 0.97 2.20 13.98
CA GLU A 122 -0.45 2.46 14.15
C GLU A 122 -0.79 3.88 13.71
N LEU A 123 -1.59 4.01 12.66
CA LEU A 123 -2.11 5.28 12.16
C LEU A 123 -3.52 5.50 12.75
N LYS A 124 -3.58 5.93 14.01
CA LYS A 124 -4.83 6.03 14.80
C LYS A 124 -5.90 6.88 14.12
N GLU A 125 -5.52 7.99 13.51
CA GLU A 125 -6.44 8.88 12.79
C GLU A 125 -7.12 8.21 11.58
N MET A 126 -6.49 7.16 11.03
CA MET A 126 -6.97 6.43 9.86
C MET A 126 -7.51 5.03 10.23
N ASN A 127 -7.46 4.65 11.51
CA ASN A 127 -7.77 3.30 11.99
C ASN A 127 -7.05 2.21 11.18
N LEU A 128 -5.79 2.44 10.85
CA LEU A 128 -5.00 1.63 9.93
C LEU A 128 -3.65 1.27 10.56
N THR A 129 -3.22 0.04 10.42
CA THR A 129 -1.84 -0.38 10.71
C THR A 129 -1.04 -0.33 9.42
N PHE A 130 0.14 0.26 9.45
CA PHE A 130 1.02 0.40 8.30
C PHE A 130 2.36 -0.28 8.52
N LEU A 131 2.79 -1.09 7.57
CA LEU A 131 4.14 -1.64 7.51
C LEU A 131 4.86 -1.02 6.30
N PRO A 132 5.79 -0.08 6.50
CA PRO A 132 6.54 0.52 5.40
C PRO A 132 7.49 -0.47 4.72
N ALA A 133 7.99 -0.11 3.54
CA ALA A 133 8.93 -0.96 2.80
C ALA A 133 10.28 -1.17 3.53
N GLY A 134 10.68 -0.20 4.34
CA GLY A 134 11.98 -0.22 5.02
C GLY A 134 13.12 0.25 4.14
N THR A 135 14.34 -0.15 4.46
CA THR A 135 15.55 0.18 3.71
C THR A 135 15.57 -0.55 2.36
N PRO A 136 15.76 0.14 1.22
CA PRO A 136 15.79 -0.50 -0.09
C PRO A 136 16.89 -1.57 -0.17
N PRO A 137 16.55 -2.85 -0.42
CA PRO A 137 17.53 -3.92 -0.53
C PRO A 137 18.09 -4.02 -1.96
N PRO A 138 19.26 -4.64 -2.15
CA PRO A 138 19.83 -4.86 -3.48
C PRO A 138 19.08 -5.90 -4.31
N ASN A 139 18.40 -6.85 -3.66
CA ASN A 139 17.70 -7.99 -4.27
C ASN A 139 16.23 -8.11 -3.84
N PRO A 140 15.36 -7.15 -4.15
CA PRO A 140 14.01 -7.08 -3.61
C PRO A 140 13.14 -8.29 -3.97
N SER A 141 13.26 -8.83 -5.18
CA SER A 141 12.45 -9.98 -5.62
C SER A 141 12.81 -11.27 -4.87
N GLU A 142 14.10 -11.52 -4.65
CA GLU A 142 14.56 -12.67 -3.87
C GLU A 142 14.10 -12.56 -2.41
N MET A 143 14.19 -11.35 -1.84
CA MET A 143 13.76 -11.11 -0.47
C MET A 143 12.27 -11.41 -0.27
N LEU A 144 11.41 -10.97 -1.19
CA LEU A 144 9.97 -11.23 -1.12
C LEU A 144 9.60 -12.71 -1.36
N SER A 145 10.47 -13.50 -1.99
CA SER A 145 10.25 -14.93 -2.22
C SER A 145 10.70 -15.84 -1.07
N GLN A 146 11.30 -15.30 -0.03
CA GLN A 146 11.80 -16.06 1.10
C GLN A 146 10.65 -16.56 2.02
N PRO A 147 10.86 -17.68 2.75
CA PRO A 147 9.89 -18.18 3.72
C PRO A 147 9.51 -17.18 4.81
N GLN A 148 10.41 -16.24 5.15
CA GLN A 148 10.18 -15.17 6.10
C GLN A 148 9.02 -14.25 5.69
N MET A 149 8.81 -14.05 4.38
CA MET A 149 7.66 -13.29 3.88
C MET A 149 6.34 -13.97 4.22
N GLN A 150 6.26 -15.28 4.02
CA GLN A 150 5.07 -16.06 4.40
C GLN A 150 4.83 -15.98 5.91
N ALA A 151 5.85 -16.21 6.72
CA ALA A 151 5.74 -16.13 8.18
C ALA A 151 5.28 -14.74 8.67
N MET A 152 5.77 -13.67 8.04
CA MET A 152 5.35 -12.30 8.33
C MET A 152 3.86 -12.09 8.00
N VAL A 153 3.40 -12.54 6.83
CA VAL A 153 1.99 -12.44 6.43
C VAL A 153 1.10 -13.25 7.37
N ASP A 154 1.49 -14.47 7.73
CA ASP A 154 0.72 -15.32 8.64
C ASP A 154 0.61 -14.71 10.04
N THR A 155 1.68 -14.06 10.51
CA THR A 155 1.65 -13.30 11.78
C THR A 155 0.68 -12.10 11.69
N LEU A 156 0.67 -11.38 10.57
CA LEU A 156 -0.26 -10.26 10.37
C LEU A 156 -1.73 -10.69 10.33
N ARG A 157 -2.01 -11.89 9.81
CA ARG A 157 -3.38 -12.45 9.78
C ARG A 157 -3.94 -12.78 11.17
N GLN A 158 -3.06 -13.01 12.16
CA GLN A 158 -3.45 -13.36 13.52
C GLN A 158 -3.68 -12.12 14.40
N LYS A 159 -3.28 -10.95 13.97
CA LYS A 159 -3.41 -9.67 14.71
C LYS A 159 -4.74 -8.97 14.41
#